data_9c56d1599225654cd38a5fde079e423c
#
_entry.id   9c56d1599225654cd38a5fde079e423c
#
_cell.length_a   1.000
_cell.length_b   1.000
_cell.length_c   1.000
_cell.angle_alpha   90.00
_cell.angle_beta   90.00
_cell.angle_gamma   90.00
#
_symmetry.space_group_name_H-M   'P 1'
#
loop_
_entity.id
_entity.type
_entity.pdbx_description
1 polymer ?
#
loop_
_entity_poly.entity_id
_entity_poly.type
_entity_poly.pdbx_seq_one_letter_code
_entity_poly.pdbx_strand_id
1 'polypeptide(L)'
;MREVPATVARVAADIALGSSDPIEARLRRALHASLGTVRRVDSLDEGSHTTHHRRAVVHLACGDRRSVFVKTPSRHPATRLLVEAAGLTASEVRFYRTLAQSVPVRVPECLHARHDGTRFMLVLEDLTGTDRLPAPTEACTARQALAVIDALADLHAYGWGRPERGRAGGWLLAQVDRERSLGTWLRLPLTRRGLELAGDQVPRSVAAGALRYARNHGIADRQLTGTPHTLIHNDCHIGNLAFGEEDQPLFLDWQMVRAGQWARDVAYFCTLALDPDDRRSGEDLLLDRYRRRLHAAGGPDLDAEEARDAYRRHAAYALEATIVTLAIGAAPRDATDAWLARATAAVDDLDSFAALNLPG
;
A
#
# COMPACT_ATOMS: atom_id res chain seq x y z
N MET A 1 1.73 -19.26 13.00
CA MET A 1 3.09 -19.84 13.13
C MET A 1 3.35 -21.08 12.27
N ARG A 2 2.39 -21.97 11.99
CA ARG A 2 2.62 -23.17 11.14
C ARG A 2 2.88 -22.87 9.66
N GLU A 3 2.47 -21.73 9.16
CA GLU A 3 2.62 -21.34 7.74
C GLU A 3 4.01 -20.80 7.37
N VAL A 4 4.73 -20.16 8.29
CA VAL A 4 6.05 -19.58 8.01
C VAL A 4 7.09 -20.63 7.58
N PRO A 5 7.27 -21.76 8.28
CA PRO A 5 8.19 -22.81 7.84
C PRO A 5 7.83 -23.38 6.46
N ALA A 6 6.54 -23.55 6.18
CA ALA A 6 6.08 -24.02 4.88
C ALA A 6 6.34 -23.00 3.77
N THR A 7 6.21 -21.69 4.06
CA THR A 7 6.54 -20.62 3.12
C THR A 7 8.05 -20.56 2.86
N VAL A 8 8.89 -20.69 3.89
CA VAL A 8 10.35 -20.76 3.73
C VAL A 8 10.73 -21.93 2.80
N ALA A 9 10.20 -23.13 3.05
CA ALA A 9 10.48 -24.29 2.23
C ALA A 9 10.04 -24.09 0.76
N ARG A 10 8.86 -23.50 0.53
CA ARG A 10 8.37 -23.20 -0.82
C ARG A 10 9.24 -22.17 -1.53
N VAL A 11 9.60 -21.07 -0.86
CA VAL A 11 10.49 -20.04 -1.44
C VAL A 11 11.85 -20.64 -1.79
N ALA A 12 12.44 -21.44 -0.88
CA ALA A 12 13.72 -22.10 -1.14
C ALA A 12 13.64 -23.07 -2.33
N ALA A 13 12.59 -23.88 -2.42
CA ALA A 13 12.36 -24.78 -3.54
C ALA A 13 12.18 -24.02 -4.86
N ASP A 14 11.42 -22.92 -4.87
CA ASP A 14 11.22 -22.10 -6.07
C ASP A 14 12.49 -21.40 -6.54
N ILE A 15 13.36 -20.98 -5.61
CA ILE A 15 14.68 -20.40 -5.95
C ILE A 15 15.57 -21.49 -6.53
N ALA A 16 15.62 -22.67 -5.92
CA ALA A 16 16.47 -23.78 -6.36
C ALA A 16 16.05 -24.34 -7.72
N LEU A 17 14.73 -24.47 -7.96
CA LEU A 17 14.20 -24.98 -9.21
C LEU A 17 14.25 -23.96 -10.35
N GLY A 18 14.29 -22.66 -10.03
CA GLY A 18 14.28 -21.59 -11.01
C GLY A 18 13.07 -21.64 -11.97
N SER A 19 12.97 -20.67 -12.87
CA SER A 19 12.12 -20.79 -14.05
C SER A 19 13.06 -20.91 -15.25
N SER A 20 13.06 -22.04 -15.93
CA SER A 20 13.86 -22.26 -17.14
C SER A 20 13.36 -21.42 -18.33
N ASP A 21 12.11 -20.97 -18.26
CA ASP A 21 11.50 -20.19 -19.35
C ASP A 21 11.87 -18.71 -19.28
N PRO A 22 12.35 -18.12 -20.38
CA PRO A 22 12.54 -16.68 -20.50
C PRO A 22 11.25 -15.92 -20.17
N ILE A 23 11.40 -14.74 -19.58
CA ILE A 23 10.25 -13.91 -19.21
C ILE A 23 9.36 -13.58 -20.41
N GLU A 24 9.96 -13.39 -21.60
CA GLU A 24 9.26 -13.09 -22.83
C GLU A 24 8.32 -14.24 -23.23
N ALA A 25 8.79 -15.49 -23.11
CA ALA A 25 7.96 -16.66 -23.39
C ALA A 25 6.78 -16.79 -22.41
N ARG A 26 7.03 -16.46 -21.13
CA ARG A 26 6.00 -16.44 -20.09
C ARG A 26 4.97 -15.35 -20.37
N LEU A 27 5.41 -14.13 -20.74
CA LEU A 27 4.53 -13.02 -21.11
C LEU A 27 3.68 -13.32 -22.33
N ARG A 28 4.25 -13.93 -23.38
CA ARG A 28 3.49 -14.34 -24.56
C ARG A 28 2.33 -15.26 -24.18
N ARG A 29 2.59 -16.27 -23.34
CA ARG A 29 1.54 -17.17 -22.87
C ARG A 29 0.51 -16.48 -21.97
N ALA A 30 0.97 -15.63 -21.06
CA ALA A 30 0.11 -14.93 -20.09
C ALA A 30 -0.86 -13.97 -20.78
N LEU A 31 -0.38 -13.25 -21.81
CA LEU A 31 -1.15 -12.22 -22.50
C LEU A 31 -2.00 -12.73 -23.66
N HIS A 32 -1.86 -14.00 -24.04
CA HIS A 32 -2.62 -14.56 -25.17
C HIS A 32 -4.13 -14.46 -25.00
N ALA A 33 -4.63 -14.64 -23.77
CA ALA A 33 -6.06 -14.59 -23.48
C ALA A 33 -6.64 -13.16 -23.51
N SER A 34 -5.82 -12.16 -23.12
CA SER A 34 -6.26 -10.76 -23.03
C SER A 34 -5.97 -9.92 -24.27
N LEU A 35 -4.83 -10.18 -24.93
CA LEU A 35 -4.36 -9.37 -26.06
C LEU A 35 -4.27 -10.16 -27.38
N GLY A 36 -4.53 -11.46 -27.38
CA GLY A 36 -4.33 -12.31 -28.55
C GLY A 36 -2.87 -12.70 -28.75
N THR A 37 -2.51 -13.08 -30.00
CA THR A 37 -1.18 -13.61 -30.29
C THR A 37 -0.10 -12.54 -30.21
N VAL A 38 0.83 -12.73 -29.27
CA VAL A 38 2.01 -11.88 -29.07
C VAL A 38 3.14 -12.41 -29.94
N ARG A 39 3.64 -11.59 -30.87
CA ARG A 39 4.79 -11.92 -31.74
C ARG A 39 6.12 -11.69 -31.05
N ARG A 40 6.27 -10.52 -30.38
CA ARG A 40 7.52 -10.07 -29.79
C ARG A 40 7.27 -9.29 -28.51
N VAL A 41 8.21 -9.35 -27.57
CA VAL A 41 8.24 -8.55 -26.34
C VAL A 41 9.60 -7.89 -26.24
N ASP A 42 9.62 -6.57 -26.11
CA ASP A 42 10.83 -5.77 -25.90
C ASP A 42 10.82 -5.25 -24.47
N SER A 43 11.76 -5.68 -23.64
CA SER A 43 11.96 -5.12 -22.31
C SER A 43 12.56 -3.71 -22.42
N LEU A 44 12.01 -2.73 -21.67
CA LEU A 44 12.48 -1.36 -21.67
C LEU A 44 13.41 -1.08 -20.47
N ASP A 45 12.91 -1.27 -19.27
CA ASP A 45 13.64 -1.04 -18.03
C ASP A 45 13.21 -2.03 -16.94
N GLU A 46 14.03 -2.16 -15.91
CA GLU A 46 13.81 -3.06 -14.78
C GLU A 46 14.09 -2.32 -13.47
N GLY A 47 13.33 -2.67 -12.44
CA GLY A 47 13.55 -2.23 -11.07
C GLY A 47 13.24 -3.35 -10.08
N SER A 48 13.67 -3.20 -8.84
CA SER A 48 13.41 -4.17 -7.79
C SER A 48 13.31 -3.49 -6.43
N HIS A 49 12.15 -3.66 -5.79
CA HIS A 49 11.88 -3.27 -4.42
C HIS A 49 11.31 -4.48 -3.67
N THR A 50 10.08 -4.41 -3.20
CA THR A 50 9.34 -5.55 -2.65
C THR A 50 9.09 -6.64 -3.70
N THR A 51 8.92 -6.23 -4.95
CA THR A 51 8.80 -7.10 -6.13
C THR A 51 9.83 -6.71 -7.19
N HIS A 52 10.10 -7.62 -8.10
CA HIS A 52 10.84 -7.30 -9.32
C HIS A 52 9.84 -6.84 -10.38
N HIS A 53 10.05 -5.65 -10.94
CA HIS A 53 9.18 -5.07 -11.95
C HIS A 53 9.95 -4.66 -13.19
N ARG A 54 9.24 -4.62 -14.33
CA ARG A 54 9.77 -4.15 -15.61
C ARG A 54 8.68 -3.54 -16.46
N ARG A 55 9.06 -2.61 -17.31
CA ARG A 55 8.21 -2.18 -18.43
C ARG A 55 8.61 -2.93 -19.69
N ALA A 56 7.63 -3.24 -20.51
CA ALA A 56 7.86 -3.93 -21.78
C ALA A 56 6.88 -3.48 -22.85
N VAL A 57 7.32 -3.48 -24.11
CA VAL A 57 6.44 -3.29 -25.27
C VAL A 57 6.09 -4.66 -25.87
N VAL A 58 4.80 -4.92 -25.96
CA VAL A 58 4.24 -6.14 -26.54
C VAL A 58 3.78 -5.84 -27.96
N HIS A 59 4.31 -6.59 -28.94
CA HIS A 59 3.93 -6.51 -30.33
C HIS A 59 2.93 -7.62 -30.67
N LEU A 60 1.74 -7.24 -31.09
CA LEU A 60 0.65 -8.17 -31.41
C LEU A 60 0.69 -8.64 -32.86
N ALA A 61 0.03 -9.77 -33.15
CA ALA A 61 -0.05 -10.31 -34.49
C ALA A 61 -0.85 -9.42 -35.46
N CYS A 62 -1.78 -8.63 -34.95
CA CYS A 62 -2.53 -7.62 -35.70
C CYS A 62 -1.70 -6.40 -36.13
N GLY A 63 -0.47 -6.25 -35.62
CA GLY A 63 0.41 -5.12 -35.88
C GLY A 63 0.43 -4.07 -34.77
N ASP A 64 -0.49 -4.14 -33.82
CA ASP A 64 -0.57 -3.21 -32.69
C ASP A 64 0.57 -3.39 -31.72
N ARG A 65 0.87 -2.31 -30.99
CA ARG A 65 1.85 -2.30 -29.89
C ARG A 65 1.17 -1.85 -28.61
N ARG A 66 1.52 -2.51 -27.49
CA ARG A 66 1.01 -2.12 -26.18
C ARG A 66 2.14 -2.12 -25.16
N SER A 67 2.30 -1.01 -24.44
CA SER A 67 3.20 -0.95 -23.30
C SER A 67 2.53 -1.58 -22.07
N VAL A 68 3.30 -2.36 -21.31
CA VAL A 68 2.82 -3.08 -20.12
C VAL A 68 3.81 -2.97 -18.98
N PHE A 69 3.26 -2.94 -17.76
CA PHE A 69 4.02 -3.00 -16.52
C PHE A 69 3.87 -4.40 -15.90
N VAL A 70 4.99 -5.05 -15.63
CA VAL A 70 5.05 -6.45 -15.19
C VAL A 70 5.66 -6.55 -13.82
N LYS A 71 4.94 -7.13 -12.85
CA LYS A 71 5.47 -7.51 -11.54
C LYS A 71 5.70 -9.01 -11.45
N THR A 72 6.83 -9.41 -10.88
CA THR A 72 7.23 -10.81 -10.62
C THR A 72 7.90 -10.91 -9.24
N PRO A 73 8.13 -12.12 -8.68
CA PRO A 73 8.81 -12.27 -7.41
C PRO A 73 10.15 -11.55 -7.35
N SER A 74 10.46 -10.95 -6.20
CA SER A 74 11.77 -10.33 -5.94
C SER A 74 12.90 -11.33 -6.22
N ARG A 75 14.01 -10.83 -6.80
CA ARG A 75 15.23 -11.60 -6.99
C ARG A 75 16.01 -11.82 -5.69
N HIS A 76 15.76 -10.98 -4.66
CA HIS A 76 16.40 -11.10 -3.36
C HIS A 76 15.66 -12.10 -2.47
N PRO A 77 16.30 -13.21 -2.04
CA PRO A 77 15.64 -14.27 -1.28
C PRO A 77 14.99 -13.80 0.03
N ALA A 78 15.67 -12.93 0.78
CA ALA A 78 15.16 -12.41 2.04
C ALA A 78 13.91 -11.52 1.84
N THR A 79 13.94 -10.62 0.86
CA THR A 79 12.79 -9.79 0.49
C THR A 79 11.63 -10.65 0.02
N ARG A 80 11.90 -11.63 -0.85
CA ARG A 80 10.89 -12.57 -1.33
C ARG A 80 10.25 -13.34 -0.18
N LEU A 81 11.04 -13.84 0.77
CA LEU A 81 10.54 -14.55 1.92
C LEU A 81 9.62 -13.67 2.78
N LEU A 82 10.05 -12.43 3.07
CA LEU A 82 9.27 -11.48 3.87
C LEU A 82 7.93 -11.15 3.19
N VAL A 83 7.96 -10.82 1.91
CA VAL A 83 6.79 -10.45 1.11
C VAL A 83 5.78 -11.61 1.01
N GLU A 84 6.27 -12.84 0.78
CA GLU A 84 5.41 -14.03 0.73
C GLU A 84 4.88 -14.42 2.12
N ALA A 85 5.68 -14.31 3.18
CA ALA A 85 5.22 -14.54 4.55
C ALA A 85 4.13 -13.53 4.95
N ALA A 86 4.27 -12.28 4.54
CA ALA A 86 3.26 -11.25 4.73
C ALA A 86 2.04 -11.41 3.79
N GLY A 87 2.13 -12.25 2.75
CA GLY A 87 1.05 -12.51 1.81
C GLY A 87 0.77 -11.37 0.83
N LEU A 88 1.74 -10.45 0.64
CA LEU A 88 1.54 -9.23 -0.13
C LEU A 88 1.24 -9.52 -1.61
N THR A 89 2.02 -10.38 -2.25
CA THR A 89 1.83 -10.76 -3.65
C THR A 89 0.50 -11.47 -3.90
N ALA A 90 0.11 -12.34 -2.97
CA ALA A 90 -1.18 -13.03 -3.04
C ALA A 90 -2.36 -12.05 -2.87
N SER A 91 -2.23 -11.04 -2.00
CA SER A 91 -3.23 -9.99 -1.79
C SER A 91 -3.40 -9.14 -3.03
N GLU A 92 -2.32 -8.67 -3.65
CA GLU A 92 -2.37 -7.87 -4.87
C GLU A 92 -2.99 -8.64 -6.04
N VAL A 93 -2.57 -9.88 -6.29
CA VAL A 93 -3.16 -10.71 -7.34
C VAL A 93 -4.63 -10.99 -7.09
N ARG A 94 -5.04 -11.24 -5.84
CA ARG A 94 -6.46 -11.43 -5.49
C ARG A 94 -7.27 -10.17 -5.71
N PHE A 95 -6.76 -9.00 -5.33
CA PHE A 95 -7.41 -7.72 -5.59
C PHE A 95 -7.73 -7.54 -7.07
N TYR A 96 -6.72 -7.68 -7.94
CA TYR A 96 -6.93 -7.53 -9.38
C TYR A 96 -7.87 -8.58 -9.98
N ARG A 97 -7.92 -9.78 -9.42
CA ARG A 97 -8.83 -10.84 -9.90
C ARG A 97 -10.27 -10.69 -9.42
N THR A 98 -10.50 -10.04 -8.28
CA THR A 98 -11.80 -10.14 -7.61
C THR A 98 -12.44 -8.80 -7.28
N LEU A 99 -11.68 -7.72 -7.14
CA LEU A 99 -12.17 -6.42 -6.67
C LEU A 99 -11.92 -5.27 -7.65
N ALA A 100 -10.83 -5.28 -8.40
CA ALA A 100 -10.39 -4.15 -9.21
C ALA A 100 -11.44 -3.61 -10.19
N GLN A 101 -12.29 -4.47 -10.75
CA GLN A 101 -13.35 -4.06 -11.67
C GLN A 101 -14.60 -3.49 -10.97
N SER A 102 -14.72 -3.64 -9.66
CA SER A 102 -15.91 -3.24 -8.90
C SER A 102 -15.69 -2.09 -7.92
N VAL A 103 -14.44 -1.80 -7.56
CA VAL A 103 -14.13 -0.65 -6.70
C VAL A 103 -14.40 0.66 -7.43
N PRO A 104 -14.94 1.69 -6.74
CA PRO A 104 -15.32 2.96 -7.35
C PRO A 104 -14.14 3.94 -7.52
N VAL A 105 -12.93 3.44 -7.62
CA VAL A 105 -11.71 4.24 -7.80
C VAL A 105 -10.94 3.76 -9.03
N ARG A 106 -10.19 4.66 -9.66
CA ARG A 106 -9.33 4.29 -10.78
C ARG A 106 -8.19 3.39 -10.30
N VAL A 107 -8.00 2.30 -11.00
CA VAL A 107 -6.91 1.35 -10.83
C VAL A 107 -6.34 0.98 -12.20
N PRO A 108 -5.09 0.54 -12.32
CA PRO A 108 -4.53 0.09 -13.59
C PRO A 108 -5.34 -1.07 -14.20
N GLU A 109 -5.50 -1.07 -15.51
CA GLU A 109 -6.08 -2.22 -16.21
C GLU A 109 -5.20 -3.46 -15.99
N CYS A 110 -5.83 -4.55 -15.55
CA CYS A 110 -5.14 -5.81 -15.34
C CYS A 110 -5.26 -6.72 -16.56
N LEU A 111 -4.15 -6.95 -17.23
CA LEU A 111 -4.05 -7.81 -18.40
C LEU A 111 -3.80 -9.27 -18.04
N HIS A 112 -3.15 -9.52 -16.92
CA HIS A 112 -2.92 -10.86 -16.39
C HIS A 112 -2.60 -10.83 -14.89
N ALA A 113 -3.21 -11.71 -14.11
CA ALA A 113 -2.96 -11.86 -12.69
C ALA A 113 -2.96 -13.34 -12.30
N ARG A 114 -1.80 -13.87 -11.93
CA ARG A 114 -1.64 -15.25 -11.48
C ARG A 114 -0.71 -15.32 -10.27
N HIS A 115 -1.13 -16.08 -9.27
CA HIS A 115 -0.32 -16.45 -8.11
C HIS A 115 -0.39 -17.97 -7.94
N ASP A 116 0.78 -18.61 -7.78
CA ASP A 116 0.91 -20.05 -7.66
C ASP A 116 1.98 -20.37 -6.60
N GLY A 117 1.52 -20.59 -5.40
CA GLY A 117 2.41 -20.79 -4.23
C GLY A 117 3.22 -19.56 -3.88
N THR A 118 4.46 -19.48 -4.35
CA THR A 118 5.36 -18.33 -4.19
C THR A 118 5.79 -17.73 -5.52
N ARG A 119 5.19 -18.19 -6.61
CA ARG A 119 5.39 -17.66 -7.96
C ARG A 119 4.19 -16.84 -8.35
N PHE A 120 4.41 -15.63 -8.79
CA PHE A 120 3.34 -14.80 -9.33
C PHE A 120 3.78 -14.07 -10.60
N MET A 121 2.81 -13.64 -11.35
CA MET A 121 2.95 -12.70 -12.45
C MET A 121 1.73 -11.83 -12.47
N LEU A 122 1.94 -10.52 -12.38
CA LEU A 122 0.93 -9.51 -12.56
C LEU A 122 1.35 -8.64 -13.73
N VAL A 123 0.48 -8.50 -14.73
CA VAL A 123 0.70 -7.64 -15.89
C VAL A 123 -0.40 -6.60 -15.93
N LEU A 124 0.00 -5.36 -15.81
CA LEU A 124 -0.87 -4.18 -15.80
C LEU A 124 -0.58 -3.33 -17.04
N GLU A 125 -1.49 -2.40 -17.35
CA GLU A 125 -1.18 -1.32 -18.28
C GLU A 125 0.01 -0.50 -17.79
N ASP A 126 0.75 0.05 -18.73
CA ASP A 126 1.82 1.01 -18.44
C ASP A 126 1.24 2.42 -18.52
N LEU A 127 1.24 3.12 -17.42
CA LEU A 127 0.71 4.47 -17.29
C LEU A 127 1.66 5.57 -17.76
N THR A 128 2.88 5.20 -18.17
CA THR A 128 3.87 6.16 -18.65
C THR A 128 3.38 6.84 -19.93
N GLY A 129 3.16 8.14 -19.86
CA GLY A 129 2.69 8.94 -21.00
C GLY A 129 1.16 9.14 -21.04
N THR A 130 0.39 8.50 -20.19
CA THR A 130 -1.06 8.73 -20.02
C THR A 130 -1.39 9.42 -18.72
N ASP A 131 -0.68 9.09 -17.65
CA ASP A 131 -0.87 9.65 -16.32
C ASP A 131 0.46 10.22 -15.79
N ARG A 132 0.36 11.25 -14.93
CA ARG A 132 1.51 11.76 -14.19
C ARG A 132 1.81 10.81 -13.03
N LEU A 133 3.02 10.32 -12.97
CA LEU A 133 3.57 9.48 -11.89
C LEU A 133 4.47 10.35 -11.01
N PRO A 134 4.03 10.82 -9.85
CA PRO A 134 4.85 11.63 -8.96
C PRO A 134 6.05 10.84 -8.43
N ALA A 135 7.18 11.52 -8.21
CA ALA A 135 8.26 10.93 -7.45
C ALA A 135 7.82 10.73 -5.98
N PRO A 136 8.28 9.67 -5.30
CA PRO A 136 7.93 9.42 -3.90
C PRO A 136 8.33 10.55 -2.92
N THR A 137 9.26 11.42 -3.31
CA THR A 137 9.69 12.60 -2.56
C THR A 137 8.79 13.82 -2.75
N GLU A 138 7.98 13.84 -3.81
CA GLU A 138 7.07 14.97 -4.08
C GLU A 138 5.94 15.05 -3.04
N ALA A 139 5.22 16.17 -3.05
CA ALA A 139 3.99 16.37 -2.30
C ALA A 139 2.80 16.57 -3.23
N CYS A 140 1.61 16.20 -2.79
CA CYS A 140 0.37 16.51 -3.47
C CYS A 140 0.07 18.01 -3.42
N THR A 141 -0.43 18.57 -4.52
CA THR A 141 -1.09 19.87 -4.50
C THR A 141 -2.42 19.80 -3.74
N ALA A 142 -2.93 20.95 -3.28
CA ALA A 142 -4.23 21.00 -2.60
C ALA A 142 -5.37 20.40 -3.47
N ARG A 143 -5.34 20.62 -4.79
CA ARG A 143 -6.33 20.04 -5.71
C ARG A 143 -6.24 18.53 -5.78
N GLN A 144 -5.04 18.00 -5.88
CA GLN A 144 -4.80 16.54 -5.87
C GLN A 144 -5.22 15.92 -4.53
N ALA A 145 -4.90 16.59 -3.41
CA ALA A 145 -5.30 16.12 -2.08
C ALA A 145 -6.83 16.02 -1.94
N LEU A 146 -7.57 17.02 -2.41
CA LEU A 146 -9.04 16.99 -2.41
C LEU A 146 -9.58 15.83 -3.26
N ALA A 147 -9.01 15.59 -4.45
CA ALA A 147 -9.43 14.51 -5.33
C ALA A 147 -9.13 13.12 -4.72
N VAL A 148 -7.98 12.94 -4.08
CA VAL A 148 -7.63 11.68 -3.39
C VAL A 148 -8.56 11.43 -2.20
N ILE A 149 -8.87 12.45 -1.41
CA ILE A 149 -9.81 12.34 -0.27
C ILE A 149 -11.21 11.93 -0.74
N ASP A 150 -11.71 12.51 -1.83
CA ASP A 150 -12.99 12.09 -2.42
C ASP A 150 -12.96 10.62 -2.86
N ALA A 151 -11.90 10.20 -3.55
CA ALA A 151 -11.75 8.82 -4.00
C ALA A 151 -11.63 7.83 -2.83
N LEU A 152 -10.89 8.17 -1.77
CA LEU A 152 -10.84 7.36 -0.55
C LEU A 152 -12.20 7.25 0.13
N ALA A 153 -12.98 8.33 0.17
CA ALA A 153 -14.33 8.29 0.74
C ALA A 153 -15.26 7.37 -0.07
N ASP A 154 -15.19 7.41 -1.41
CA ASP A 154 -15.94 6.50 -2.28
C ASP A 154 -15.52 5.04 -2.08
N LEU A 155 -14.21 4.76 -2.02
CA LEU A 155 -13.66 3.42 -1.74
C LEU A 155 -14.17 2.89 -0.40
N HIS A 156 -14.13 3.73 0.63
CA HIS A 156 -14.55 3.33 1.97
C HIS A 156 -16.07 3.15 2.07
N ALA A 157 -16.87 3.98 1.42
CA ALA A 157 -18.33 3.80 1.35
C ALA A 157 -18.70 2.47 0.69
N TYR A 158 -18.00 2.12 -0.40
CA TYR A 158 -18.20 0.84 -1.11
C TYR A 158 -18.04 -0.37 -0.21
N GLY A 159 -17.03 -0.39 0.67
CA GLY A 159 -16.72 -1.49 1.58
C GLY A 159 -17.33 -1.40 2.97
N TRP A 160 -18.04 -0.33 3.32
CA TRP A 160 -18.42 0.00 4.70
C TRP A 160 -19.28 -1.08 5.36
N GLY A 161 -18.81 -1.58 6.51
CA GLY A 161 -19.46 -2.65 7.27
C GLY A 161 -19.52 -4.01 6.56
N ARG A 162 -19.08 -4.07 5.31
CA ARG A 162 -19.06 -5.27 4.46
C ARG A 162 -17.82 -5.32 3.59
N PRO A 163 -16.60 -5.30 4.17
CA PRO A 163 -15.38 -5.36 3.36
C PRO A 163 -15.30 -6.64 2.53
N GLU A 164 -16.12 -7.63 2.86
CA GLU A 164 -16.23 -8.96 2.24
C GLU A 164 -17.34 -9.06 1.19
N ARG A 165 -17.77 -7.97 0.55
CA ARG A 165 -18.83 -8.04 -0.47
C ARG A 165 -18.51 -9.12 -1.52
N GLY A 166 -19.32 -10.21 -1.46
CA GLY A 166 -19.21 -11.40 -2.32
C GLY A 166 -18.30 -12.50 -1.73
N ARG A 167 -18.30 -13.69 -2.39
CA ARG A 167 -17.48 -14.87 -2.03
C ARG A 167 -15.96 -14.59 -2.04
N ALA A 168 -15.57 -13.41 -2.49
CA ALA A 168 -14.19 -13.04 -2.74
C ALA A 168 -13.48 -12.35 -1.54
N GLY A 169 -14.22 -11.88 -0.52
CA GLY A 169 -13.68 -10.94 0.48
C GLY A 169 -13.11 -11.51 1.77
N GLY A 170 -13.38 -12.77 2.12
CA GLY A 170 -12.93 -13.33 3.41
C GLY A 170 -11.41 -13.31 3.62
N TRP A 171 -10.62 -13.22 2.55
CA TRP A 171 -9.17 -13.08 2.64
C TRP A 171 -8.71 -11.70 3.15
N LEU A 172 -9.54 -10.66 3.02
CA LEU A 172 -9.22 -9.31 3.51
C LEU A 172 -9.09 -9.26 5.04
N LEU A 173 -9.96 -10.01 5.76
CA LEU A 173 -9.85 -10.16 7.21
C LEU A 173 -8.68 -11.07 7.60
N ALA A 174 -8.44 -12.15 6.85
CA ALA A 174 -7.29 -13.03 7.09
C ALA A 174 -5.95 -12.30 6.94
N GLN A 175 -5.88 -11.26 6.09
CA GLN A 175 -4.71 -10.42 5.95
C GLN A 175 -4.44 -9.61 7.23
N VAL A 176 -5.49 -9.13 7.92
CA VAL A 176 -5.36 -8.44 9.22
C VAL A 176 -4.68 -9.34 10.25
N ASP A 177 -5.13 -10.59 10.37
CA ASP A 177 -4.55 -11.54 11.33
C ASP A 177 -3.11 -11.91 11.00
N ARG A 178 -2.77 -11.98 9.72
CA ARG A 178 -1.40 -12.23 9.25
C ARG A 178 -0.45 -11.10 9.62
N GLU A 179 -0.82 -9.85 9.33
CA GLU A 179 -0.04 -8.68 9.71
C GLU A 179 0.15 -8.57 11.22
N ARG A 180 -0.91 -8.81 11.99
CA ARG A 180 -0.87 -8.84 13.45
C ARG A 180 0.12 -9.89 13.97
N SER A 181 0.08 -11.09 13.42
CA SER A 181 0.96 -12.19 13.81
C SER A 181 2.43 -11.90 13.53
N LEU A 182 2.75 -11.34 12.36
CA LEU A 182 4.11 -10.92 12.01
C LEU A 182 4.58 -9.74 12.86
N GLY A 183 3.71 -8.76 13.07
CA GLY A 183 3.99 -7.58 13.90
C GLY A 183 4.40 -7.94 15.32
N THR A 184 3.84 -8.99 15.90
CA THR A 184 4.16 -9.46 17.24
C THR A 184 5.68 -9.73 17.43
N TRP A 185 6.33 -10.21 16.40
CA TRP A 185 7.74 -10.61 16.49
C TRP A 185 8.71 -9.59 15.87
N LEU A 186 8.28 -8.90 14.85
CA LEU A 186 9.18 -8.09 14.02
C LEU A 186 9.11 -6.61 14.34
N ARG A 187 8.00 -6.10 14.86
CA ARG A 187 7.77 -4.65 15.00
C ARG A 187 8.81 -3.96 15.89
N LEU A 188 8.98 -4.41 17.12
CA LEU A 188 9.94 -3.76 18.02
C LEU A 188 11.41 -3.82 17.54
N PRO A 189 11.94 -4.96 17.07
CA PRO A 189 13.29 -5.00 16.49
C PRO A 189 13.44 -4.08 15.27
N LEU A 190 12.45 -4.05 14.36
CA LEU A 190 12.51 -3.20 13.18
C LEU A 190 12.38 -1.72 13.54
N THR A 191 11.50 -1.36 14.49
CA THR A 191 11.41 0.02 14.97
C THR A 191 12.73 0.51 15.58
N ARG A 192 13.40 -0.30 16.40
CA ARG A 192 14.72 0.04 16.94
C ARG A 192 15.73 0.28 15.83
N ARG A 193 15.85 -0.66 14.90
CA ARG A 193 16.78 -0.54 13.78
C ARG A 193 16.47 0.68 12.91
N GLY A 194 15.20 0.95 12.60
CA GLY A 194 14.81 2.10 11.80
C GLY A 194 15.12 3.42 12.49
N LEU A 195 14.92 3.53 13.81
CA LEU A 195 15.28 4.71 14.60
C LEU A 195 16.80 4.91 14.66
N GLU A 196 17.59 3.84 14.78
CA GLU A 196 19.05 3.91 14.68
C GLU A 196 19.50 4.46 13.31
N LEU A 197 18.88 3.99 12.22
CA LEU A 197 19.17 4.47 10.86
C LEU A 197 18.69 5.90 10.60
N ALA A 198 17.61 6.33 11.26
CA ALA A 198 17.07 7.68 11.18
C ALA A 198 17.95 8.69 11.94
N GLY A 199 18.60 8.28 13.02
CA GLY A 199 19.44 9.15 13.83
C GLY A 199 18.70 10.38 14.35
N ASP A 200 19.30 11.55 14.18
CA ASP A 200 18.77 12.83 14.68
C ASP A 200 17.58 13.38 13.88
N GLN A 201 17.15 12.69 12.78
CA GLN A 201 15.96 13.09 12.02
C GLN A 201 14.66 12.90 12.83
N VAL A 202 14.67 12.02 13.83
CA VAL A 202 13.52 11.78 14.70
C VAL A 202 13.81 12.31 16.11
N PRO A 203 13.09 13.33 16.60
CA PRO A 203 13.25 13.86 17.94
C PRO A 203 13.11 12.77 19.01
N ARG A 204 13.82 12.90 20.11
CA ARG A 204 13.84 11.89 21.19
C ARG A 204 12.45 11.61 21.78
N SER A 205 11.57 12.62 21.88
CA SER A 205 10.18 12.47 22.32
C SER A 205 9.38 11.57 21.39
N VAL A 206 9.50 11.81 20.08
CA VAL A 206 8.83 11.03 19.03
C VAL A 206 9.40 9.60 18.98
N ALA A 207 10.71 9.43 19.07
CA ALA A 207 11.38 8.12 19.13
C ALA A 207 10.92 7.29 20.35
N ALA A 208 10.78 7.92 21.52
CA ALA A 208 10.25 7.27 22.71
C ALA A 208 8.79 6.83 22.52
N GLY A 209 7.96 7.67 21.89
CA GLY A 209 6.60 7.34 21.50
C GLY A 209 6.52 6.15 20.53
N ALA A 210 7.33 6.14 19.48
CA ALA A 210 7.42 5.05 18.51
C ALA A 210 7.86 3.72 19.17
N LEU A 211 8.81 3.75 20.09
CA LEU A 211 9.21 2.56 20.85
C LEU A 211 8.10 2.06 21.78
N ARG A 212 7.36 2.97 22.42
CA ARG A 212 6.21 2.62 23.26
C ARG A 212 5.10 1.99 22.42
N TYR A 213 4.81 2.57 21.26
CA TYR A 213 3.87 2.02 20.28
C TYR A 213 4.28 0.60 19.85
N ALA A 214 5.53 0.40 19.49
CA ALA A 214 6.04 -0.91 19.07
C ALA A 214 5.99 -1.97 20.17
N ARG A 215 6.28 -1.60 21.44
CA ARG A 215 6.15 -2.51 22.60
C ARG A 215 4.70 -2.90 22.87
N ASN A 216 3.79 -1.96 22.70
CA ASN A 216 2.35 -2.12 22.98
C ASN A 216 1.52 -2.38 21.71
N HIS A 217 2.16 -2.82 20.60
CA HIS A 217 1.51 -2.92 19.30
C HIS A 217 0.18 -3.70 19.34
N GLY A 218 0.07 -4.75 20.17
CA GLY A 218 -1.16 -5.51 20.30
C GLY A 218 -2.32 -4.72 20.91
N ILE A 219 -2.04 -3.72 21.77
CA ILE A 219 -3.05 -2.79 22.32
C ILE A 219 -3.37 -1.73 21.25
N ALA A 220 -2.34 -1.11 20.67
CA ALA A 220 -2.47 -0.13 19.62
C ALA A 220 -3.24 -0.69 18.41
N ASP A 221 -2.90 -1.90 17.96
CA ASP A 221 -3.58 -2.56 16.86
C ASP A 221 -5.08 -2.78 17.13
N ARG A 222 -5.45 -3.20 18.35
CA ARG A 222 -6.89 -3.31 18.72
C ARG A 222 -7.61 -1.98 18.67
N GLN A 223 -6.97 -0.89 19.07
CA GLN A 223 -7.56 0.46 19.01
C GLN A 223 -7.68 0.96 17.57
N LEU A 224 -6.69 0.67 16.73
CA LEU A 224 -6.61 1.11 15.34
C LEU A 224 -7.32 0.18 14.35
N THR A 225 -7.79 -0.99 14.76
CA THR A 225 -8.53 -1.94 13.93
C THR A 225 -9.97 -2.17 14.39
N GLY A 226 -10.52 -1.21 15.16
CA GLY A 226 -11.92 -1.27 15.63
C GLY A 226 -12.92 -1.33 14.46
N THR A 227 -14.10 -1.86 14.75
CA THR A 227 -15.24 -1.89 13.81
C THR A 227 -16.00 -0.57 13.81
N PRO A 228 -16.69 -0.22 12.70
CA PRO A 228 -16.85 -1.00 11.47
C PRO A 228 -15.63 -0.98 10.57
N HIS A 229 -15.37 -2.12 9.91
CA HIS A 229 -14.35 -2.21 8.89
C HIS A 229 -14.87 -1.78 7.52
N THR A 230 -13.98 -1.22 6.72
CA THR A 230 -14.17 -1.03 5.28
C THR A 230 -13.04 -1.66 4.49
N LEU A 231 -13.10 -1.58 3.17
CA LEU A 231 -11.98 -1.89 2.28
C LEU A 231 -10.99 -0.73 2.31
N ILE A 232 -9.75 -0.96 2.70
CA ILE A 232 -8.69 0.05 2.72
C ILE A 232 -7.54 -0.35 1.81
N HIS A 233 -6.90 0.66 1.20
CA HIS A 233 -5.67 0.48 0.42
C HIS A 233 -4.48 0.15 1.31
N ASN A 234 -4.40 0.81 2.46
CA ASN A 234 -3.41 0.61 3.52
C ASN A 234 -1.97 1.05 3.19
N ASP A 235 -1.74 1.70 2.03
CA ASP A 235 -0.43 2.20 1.60
C ASP A 235 -0.53 3.41 0.65
N CYS A 236 -1.41 4.38 0.96
CA CYS A 236 -1.76 5.53 0.11
C CYS A 236 -0.75 6.68 0.19
N HIS A 237 0.56 6.45 0.05
CA HIS A 237 1.53 7.54 -0.11
C HIS A 237 1.60 8.03 -1.56
N ILE A 238 2.23 9.20 -1.79
CA ILE A 238 2.29 9.85 -3.11
C ILE A 238 2.87 8.93 -4.21
N GLY A 239 3.85 8.09 -3.89
CA GLY A 239 4.47 7.17 -4.84
C GLY A 239 3.57 6.00 -5.27
N ASN A 240 2.42 5.79 -4.60
CA ASN A 240 1.40 4.80 -4.96
C ASN A 240 0.17 5.47 -5.60
N LEU A 241 0.32 6.70 -6.09
CA LEU A 241 -0.70 7.44 -6.80
C LEU A 241 -0.21 7.84 -8.19
N ALA A 242 -1.11 7.82 -9.15
CA ALA A 242 -0.93 8.48 -10.44
C ALA A 242 -2.07 9.47 -10.65
N PHE A 243 -1.86 10.48 -11.48
CA PHE A 243 -2.86 11.51 -11.74
C PHE A 243 -3.09 11.65 -13.24
N GLY A 244 -4.32 11.38 -13.67
CA GLY A 244 -4.78 11.58 -15.04
C GLY A 244 -5.17 13.03 -15.31
N GLU A 245 -5.96 13.22 -16.36
CA GLU A 245 -6.54 14.51 -16.67
C GLU A 245 -7.32 15.08 -15.48
N GLU A 246 -7.28 16.40 -15.30
CA GLU A 246 -7.95 17.11 -14.20
C GLU A 246 -7.59 16.61 -12.80
N ASP A 247 -6.37 16.08 -12.61
CA ASP A 247 -5.88 15.51 -11.34
C ASP A 247 -6.71 14.32 -10.81
N GLN A 248 -7.37 13.55 -11.69
CA GLN A 248 -8.07 12.35 -11.28
C GLN A 248 -7.10 11.31 -10.72
N PRO A 249 -7.21 10.91 -9.43
CA PRO A 249 -6.28 9.97 -8.83
C PRO A 249 -6.52 8.55 -9.34
N LEU A 250 -5.44 7.82 -9.55
CA LEU A 250 -5.38 6.40 -9.82
C LEU A 250 -4.50 5.74 -8.76
N PHE A 251 -4.99 4.68 -8.13
CA PHE A 251 -4.32 4.00 -7.05
C PHE A 251 -3.49 2.82 -7.55
N LEU A 252 -2.21 2.80 -7.18
CA LEU A 252 -1.22 1.79 -7.53
C LEU A 252 -0.92 0.89 -6.33
N ASP A 253 -0.28 -0.25 -6.59
CA ASP A 253 0.32 -1.13 -5.57
C ASP A 253 -0.64 -1.58 -4.45
N TRP A 254 -1.61 -2.39 -4.83
CA TRP A 254 -2.64 -2.94 -3.93
C TRP A 254 -2.17 -4.13 -3.07
N GLN A 255 -0.86 -4.27 -2.88
CA GLN A 255 -0.28 -5.37 -2.10
C GLN A 255 -0.68 -5.36 -0.61
N MET A 256 -0.96 -4.17 -0.06
CA MET A 256 -1.33 -3.98 1.34
C MET A 256 -2.84 -3.96 1.59
N VAL A 257 -3.65 -4.14 0.54
CA VAL A 257 -5.13 -4.09 0.62
C VAL A 257 -5.68 -5.07 1.66
N ARG A 258 -6.60 -4.58 2.50
CA ARG A 258 -7.23 -5.37 3.56
C ARG A 258 -8.54 -4.77 4.06
N ALA A 259 -9.21 -5.45 4.99
CA ALA A 259 -10.23 -4.84 5.84
C ALA A 259 -9.58 -3.97 6.93
N GLY A 260 -10.13 -2.78 7.18
CA GLY A 260 -9.59 -1.90 8.21
C GLY A 260 -10.45 -0.68 8.49
N GLN A 261 -9.99 0.18 9.38
CA GLN A 261 -10.61 1.47 9.63
C GLN A 261 -10.22 2.49 8.55
N TRP A 262 -11.20 3.24 8.10
CA TRP A 262 -11.06 4.30 7.11
C TRP A 262 -9.95 5.32 7.44
N ALA A 263 -9.84 5.68 8.72
CA ALA A 263 -8.90 6.68 9.20
C ALA A 263 -7.43 6.29 8.94
N ARG A 264 -7.15 5.01 8.74
CA ARG A 264 -5.81 4.54 8.38
C ARG A 264 -5.36 5.08 7.04
N ASP A 265 -6.19 4.98 6.00
CA ASP A 265 -5.84 5.49 4.67
C ASP A 265 -5.79 7.02 4.66
N VAL A 266 -6.77 7.68 5.28
CA VAL A 266 -6.83 9.15 5.32
C VAL A 266 -5.64 9.73 6.07
N ALA A 267 -5.32 9.20 7.27
CA ALA A 267 -4.18 9.67 8.04
C ALA A 267 -2.84 9.36 7.34
N TYR A 268 -2.70 8.17 6.75
CA TYR A 268 -1.51 7.77 6.03
C TYR A 268 -1.25 8.69 4.82
N PHE A 269 -2.30 8.95 4.05
CA PHE A 269 -2.23 9.86 2.91
C PHE A 269 -1.86 11.28 3.34
N CYS A 270 -2.62 11.90 4.25
CA CYS A 270 -2.35 13.26 4.69
C CYS A 270 -0.97 13.41 5.33
N THR A 271 -0.51 12.39 6.05
CA THR A 271 0.80 12.40 6.71
C THR A 271 1.95 12.28 5.70
N LEU A 272 1.86 11.40 4.70
CA LEU A 272 3.00 11.08 3.84
C LEU A 272 2.98 11.79 2.48
N ALA A 273 1.80 12.22 2.01
CA ALA A 273 1.64 12.82 0.69
C ALA A 273 1.54 14.35 0.70
N LEU A 274 1.45 15.00 1.87
CA LEU A 274 1.39 16.47 1.98
C LEU A 274 2.65 17.01 2.64
N ASP A 275 3.04 18.20 2.26
CA ASP A 275 4.04 18.94 3.03
C ASP A 275 3.46 19.32 4.41
N PRO A 276 4.28 19.40 5.47
CA PRO A 276 3.78 19.65 6.82
C PRO A 276 2.94 20.93 6.96
N ASP A 277 3.29 22.01 6.26
CA ASP A 277 2.54 23.27 6.33
C ASP A 277 1.20 23.18 5.59
N ASP A 278 1.17 22.52 4.42
CA ASP A 278 -0.05 22.27 3.67
C ASP A 278 -0.99 21.33 4.46
N ARG A 279 -0.43 20.32 5.12
CA ARG A 279 -1.20 19.45 6.01
C ARG A 279 -1.82 20.25 7.17
N ARG A 280 -1.03 21.03 7.92
CA ARG A 280 -1.50 21.84 9.06
C ARG A 280 -2.63 22.79 8.67
N SER A 281 -2.48 23.43 7.51
CA SER A 281 -3.48 24.39 7.03
C SER A 281 -4.72 23.77 6.43
N GLY A 282 -4.61 22.53 5.91
CA GLY A 282 -5.66 21.88 5.12
C GLY A 282 -6.36 20.70 5.78
N GLU A 283 -5.79 20.07 6.82
CA GLU A 283 -6.30 18.80 7.34
C GLU A 283 -7.74 18.83 7.84
N ASP A 284 -8.20 19.90 8.47
CA ASP A 284 -9.59 20.05 8.90
C ASP A 284 -10.55 20.10 7.70
N LEU A 285 -10.16 20.83 6.65
CA LEU A 285 -10.94 20.89 5.41
C LEU A 285 -11.01 19.53 4.74
N LEU A 286 -9.89 18.78 4.71
CA LEU A 286 -9.81 17.45 4.09
C LEU A 286 -10.66 16.44 4.88
N LEU A 287 -10.63 16.47 6.22
CA LEU A 287 -11.46 15.60 7.06
C LEU A 287 -12.96 15.91 6.90
N ASP A 288 -13.33 17.17 6.89
CA ASP A 288 -14.72 17.59 6.65
C ASP A 288 -15.20 17.19 5.25
N ARG A 289 -14.35 17.33 4.22
CA ARG A 289 -14.67 16.87 2.89
C ARG A 289 -14.84 15.36 2.83
N TYR A 290 -13.92 14.61 3.46
CA TYR A 290 -14.02 13.17 3.58
C TYR A 290 -15.35 12.72 4.17
N ARG A 291 -15.73 13.28 5.33
CA ARG A 291 -16.98 12.94 6.02
C ARG A 291 -18.21 13.19 5.15
N ARG A 292 -18.30 14.38 4.53
CA ARG A 292 -19.40 14.72 3.62
C ARG A 292 -19.46 13.81 2.42
N ARG A 293 -18.31 13.51 1.81
CA ARG A 293 -18.25 12.63 0.63
C ARG A 293 -18.62 11.20 1.00
N LEU A 294 -18.12 10.69 2.12
CA LEU A 294 -18.44 9.36 2.62
C LEU A 294 -19.96 9.19 2.80
N HIS A 295 -20.60 10.15 3.46
CA HIS A 295 -22.05 10.13 3.66
C HIS A 295 -22.81 10.20 2.32
N ALA A 296 -22.42 11.11 1.44
CA ALA A 296 -23.01 11.25 0.10
C ALA A 296 -22.86 9.98 -0.76
N ALA A 297 -21.79 9.21 -0.58
CA ALA A 297 -21.55 7.93 -1.25
C ALA A 297 -22.28 6.74 -0.60
N GLY A 298 -23.12 6.98 0.42
CA GLY A 298 -23.92 5.95 1.11
C GLY A 298 -23.21 5.31 2.33
N GLY A 299 -22.09 5.86 2.75
CA GLY A 299 -21.47 5.55 4.04
C GLY A 299 -22.18 6.24 5.21
N PRO A 300 -21.71 6.07 6.46
CA PRO A 300 -22.31 6.72 7.63
C PRO A 300 -22.04 8.22 7.66
N ASP A 301 -22.83 8.91 8.44
CA ASP A 301 -22.50 10.26 8.89
C ASP A 301 -21.60 10.15 10.13
N LEU A 302 -20.32 10.41 9.94
CA LEU A 302 -19.32 10.34 11.01
C LEU A 302 -19.37 11.63 11.85
N ASP A 303 -19.31 11.49 13.16
CA ASP A 303 -19.12 12.63 14.06
C ASP A 303 -17.77 13.30 13.80
N ALA A 304 -17.71 14.63 13.91
CA ALA A 304 -16.50 15.40 13.58
C ALA A 304 -15.37 15.17 14.59
N GLU A 305 -15.68 15.10 15.87
CA GLU A 305 -14.72 14.92 16.95
C GLU A 305 -14.18 13.48 16.93
N GLU A 306 -15.05 12.49 16.79
CA GLU A 306 -14.65 11.08 16.63
C GLU A 306 -13.77 10.86 15.39
N ALA A 307 -14.10 11.51 14.28
CA ALA A 307 -13.31 11.42 13.05
C ALA A 307 -11.92 12.05 13.23
N ARG A 308 -11.84 13.21 13.90
CA ARG A 308 -10.55 13.84 14.18
C ARG A 308 -9.70 13.01 15.15
N ASP A 309 -10.31 12.43 16.17
CA ASP A 309 -9.60 11.56 17.11
C ASP A 309 -9.08 10.29 16.44
N ALA A 310 -9.90 9.68 15.57
CA ALA A 310 -9.45 8.53 14.76
C ALA A 310 -8.29 8.91 13.83
N TYR A 311 -8.34 10.04 13.15
CA TYR A 311 -7.28 10.56 12.30
C TYR A 311 -5.97 10.76 13.09
N ARG A 312 -6.03 11.44 14.25
CA ARG A 312 -4.87 11.67 15.13
C ARG A 312 -4.18 10.36 15.54
N ARG A 313 -4.96 9.38 15.97
CA ARG A 313 -4.42 8.07 16.38
C ARG A 313 -3.73 7.33 15.23
N HIS A 314 -4.29 7.41 14.02
CA HIS A 314 -3.76 6.67 12.88
C HIS A 314 -2.50 7.29 12.27
N ALA A 315 -2.18 8.56 12.52
CA ALA A 315 -0.92 9.16 12.11
C ALA A 315 0.31 8.45 12.75
N ALA A 316 0.16 7.89 13.94
CA ALA A 316 1.20 7.07 14.57
C ALA A 316 1.57 5.83 13.73
N TYR A 317 0.60 5.25 13.00
CA TYR A 317 0.86 4.15 12.08
C TYR A 317 1.70 4.59 10.88
N ALA A 318 1.47 5.78 10.32
CA ALA A 318 2.25 6.28 9.18
C ALA A 318 3.73 6.45 9.53
N LEU A 319 4.04 6.97 10.72
CA LEU A 319 5.41 7.06 11.22
C LEU A 319 6.03 5.67 11.41
N GLU A 320 5.30 4.76 12.06
CA GLU A 320 5.80 3.41 12.31
C GLU A 320 6.09 2.66 11.00
N ALA A 321 5.18 2.73 10.02
CA ALA A 321 5.36 2.13 8.70
C ALA A 321 6.60 2.70 7.99
N THR A 322 6.83 4.01 8.07
CA THR A 322 8.03 4.66 7.51
C THR A 322 9.31 4.19 8.19
N ILE A 323 9.33 4.11 9.53
CA ILE A 323 10.48 3.61 10.30
C ILE A 323 10.79 2.15 9.93
N VAL A 324 9.76 1.31 9.78
CA VAL A 324 9.93 -0.10 9.37
C VAL A 324 10.43 -0.19 7.93
N THR A 325 9.90 0.62 7.02
CA THR A 325 10.35 0.69 5.62
C THR A 325 11.84 1.04 5.53
N LEU A 326 12.28 2.02 6.33
CA LEU A 326 13.70 2.37 6.46
C LEU A 326 14.53 1.20 7.01
N ALA A 327 14.03 0.51 8.04
CA ALA A 327 14.74 -0.60 8.69
C ALA A 327 15.02 -1.77 7.74
N ILE A 328 14.10 -2.07 6.82
CA ILE A 328 14.22 -3.18 5.86
C ILE A 328 14.73 -2.76 4.48
N GLY A 329 14.94 -1.45 4.26
CA GLY A 329 15.39 -0.92 2.96
C GLY A 329 14.39 -1.16 1.83
N ALA A 330 13.08 -1.05 2.11
CA ALA A 330 12.02 -1.36 1.14
C ALA A 330 11.74 -0.21 0.16
N ALA A 331 12.32 0.97 0.37
CA ALA A 331 12.23 2.12 -0.52
C ALA A 331 13.56 2.86 -0.63
N PRO A 332 13.77 3.71 -1.64
CA PRO A 332 14.94 4.58 -1.75
C PRO A 332 15.14 5.45 -0.52
N ARG A 333 16.38 5.77 -0.19
CA ARG A 333 16.70 6.51 1.04
C ARG A 333 16.11 7.92 1.05
N ASP A 334 16.19 8.63 -0.06
CA ASP A 334 15.61 9.98 -0.24
C ASP A 334 14.09 9.99 -0.04
N ALA A 335 13.39 8.97 -0.53
CA ALA A 335 11.96 8.81 -0.31
C ALA A 335 11.65 8.58 1.18
N THR A 336 12.37 7.65 1.83
CA THR A 336 12.15 7.38 3.26
C THR A 336 12.51 8.57 4.14
N ASP A 337 13.52 9.36 3.80
CA ASP A 337 13.88 10.57 4.53
C ASP A 337 12.79 11.66 4.41
N ALA A 338 12.21 11.84 3.22
CA ALA A 338 11.09 12.77 3.00
C ALA A 338 9.84 12.33 3.79
N TRP A 339 9.48 11.06 3.72
CA TRP A 339 8.34 10.52 4.47
C TRP A 339 8.56 10.60 5.98
N LEU A 340 9.78 10.33 6.46
CA LEU A 340 10.13 10.39 7.87
C LEU A 340 9.98 11.80 8.42
N ALA A 341 10.44 12.83 7.68
CA ALA A 341 10.28 14.23 8.06
C ALA A 341 8.79 14.61 8.17
N ARG A 342 7.97 14.24 7.18
CA ARG A 342 6.52 14.49 7.16
C ARG A 342 5.80 13.76 8.31
N ALA A 343 6.10 12.48 8.49
CA ALA A 343 5.46 11.66 9.52
C ALA A 343 5.86 12.10 10.94
N THR A 344 7.11 12.50 11.16
CA THR A 344 7.59 13.03 12.43
C THR A 344 6.85 14.32 12.78
N ALA A 345 6.74 15.26 11.84
CA ALA A 345 5.98 16.50 12.03
C ALA A 345 4.50 16.22 12.33
N ALA A 346 3.86 15.30 11.59
CA ALA A 346 2.46 14.98 11.81
C ALA A 346 2.19 14.36 13.19
N VAL A 347 3.02 13.42 13.62
CA VAL A 347 2.87 12.76 14.93
C VAL A 347 3.05 13.74 16.09
N ASP A 348 3.98 14.68 15.96
CA ASP A 348 4.23 15.72 16.95
C ASP A 348 3.08 16.74 17.00
N ASP A 349 2.68 17.30 15.87
CA ASP A 349 1.58 18.25 15.75
C ASP A 349 0.23 17.70 16.26
N LEU A 350 -0.05 16.43 16.00
CA LEU A 350 -1.30 15.75 16.35
C LEU A 350 -1.27 15.09 17.73
N ASP A 351 -0.13 15.11 18.41
CA ASP A 351 0.07 14.39 19.69
C ASP A 351 -0.42 12.92 19.62
N SER A 352 -0.07 12.25 18.50
CA SER A 352 -0.67 10.97 18.12
C SER A 352 -0.40 9.84 19.10
N PHE A 353 0.78 9.82 19.73
CA PHE A 353 1.11 8.79 20.72
C PHE A 353 0.37 8.98 22.04
N ALA A 354 0.09 10.22 22.45
CA ALA A 354 -0.73 10.48 23.63
C ALA A 354 -2.20 10.11 23.36
N ALA A 355 -2.71 10.38 22.16
CA ALA A 355 -4.06 9.98 21.74
C ALA A 355 -4.32 8.46 21.81
N LEU A 356 -3.27 7.64 21.70
CA LEU A 356 -3.36 6.18 21.85
C LEU A 356 -3.38 5.71 23.31
N ASN A 357 -3.02 6.55 24.26
CA ASN A 357 -3.02 6.24 25.70
C ASN A 357 -2.39 4.86 26.02
N LEU A 358 -1.22 4.58 25.46
CA LEU A 358 -0.53 3.30 25.61
C LEU A 358 0.22 3.24 26.96
N PRO A 359 0.31 2.07 27.60
CA PRO A 359 1.13 1.88 28.80
C PRO A 359 2.59 2.29 28.60
N GLY A 360 3.25 2.70 29.67
CA GLY A 360 4.65 3.15 29.69
C GLY A 360 5.67 2.06 29.37
#